data_63a01e48f5840e2e1a2be90e55526e0e
#
_entry.id   63a01e48f5840e2e1a2be90e55526e0e
#
_cell.length_a   1.000
_cell.length_b   1.000
_cell.length_c   1.000
_cell.angle_alpha   90.00
_cell.angle_beta   90.00
_cell.angle_gamma   90.00
#
_symmetry.space_group_name_H-M   'P 1'
#
loop_
_entity.id
_entity.type
_entity.pdbx_description
1 polymer ?
#
loop_
_entity_poly.entity_id
_entity_poly.type
_entity_poly.pdbx_seq_one_letter_code
_entity_poly.pdbx_strand_id
1 'polypeptide(L)'
;MPTITADDIEQITTMARDPEIYDKLTKSIASTIYGHDDIKKAICCLLFGGSPKKLPDGMKLRGDINVLLLGDPSVAKSQFLKFVERVAPIAVYTSGKGSSAAGLTAAVIKDGATGEFQLEGGAMVLADGGVVCIDEFDKMRP
;
A
#
# COMPACT_ATOMS: atom_id res chain seq x y z
N MET A 1 1.44 3.47 -16.08
CA MET A 1 1.56 4.66 -15.22
C MET A 1 1.10 5.87 -16.01
N PRO A 2 0.36 6.80 -15.41
CA PRO A 2 0.00 8.04 -16.09
C PRO A 2 1.26 8.82 -16.45
N THR A 3 1.24 9.45 -17.62
CA THR A 3 2.36 10.27 -18.09
C THR A 3 2.41 11.56 -17.29
N ILE A 4 3.55 11.87 -16.67
CA ILE A 4 3.74 13.12 -15.93
C ILE A 4 4.03 14.24 -16.95
N THR A 5 3.22 15.29 -16.91
CA THR A 5 3.36 16.46 -17.79
C THR A 5 4.32 17.52 -17.18
N ALA A 6 4.74 18.48 -17.99
CA ALA A 6 5.56 19.61 -17.50
C ALA A 6 4.82 20.43 -16.43
N ASP A 7 3.51 20.62 -16.60
CA ASP A 7 2.66 21.30 -15.61
C ASP A 7 2.59 20.54 -14.29
N ASP A 8 2.52 19.22 -14.34
CA ASP A 8 2.56 18.37 -13.14
C ASP A 8 3.88 18.54 -12.38
N ILE A 9 5.01 18.58 -13.08
CA ILE A 9 6.32 18.79 -12.49
C ILE A 9 6.40 20.15 -11.80
N GLU A 10 5.87 21.20 -12.42
CA GLU A 10 5.84 22.53 -11.83
C GLU A 10 4.99 22.56 -10.56
N GLN A 11 3.81 21.97 -10.57
CA GLN A 11 2.93 21.87 -9.41
C GLN A 11 3.60 21.09 -8.27
N ILE A 12 4.19 19.94 -8.55
CA ILE A 12 4.89 19.11 -7.56
C ILE A 12 6.07 19.90 -6.97
N THR A 13 6.84 20.59 -7.78
CA THR A 13 7.98 21.39 -7.32
C THR A 13 7.53 22.54 -6.42
N THR A 14 6.43 23.20 -6.75
CA THR A 14 5.84 24.26 -5.94
C THR A 14 5.35 23.73 -4.60
N MET A 15 4.66 22.60 -4.60
CA MET A 15 4.19 21.93 -3.37
C MET A 15 5.35 21.48 -2.49
N ALA A 16 6.43 20.94 -3.07
CA ALA A 16 7.59 20.49 -2.33
C ALA A 16 8.34 21.62 -1.60
N ARG A 17 8.18 22.86 -2.03
CA ARG A 17 8.74 24.05 -1.37
C ARG A 17 7.90 24.59 -0.24
N ASP A 18 6.64 24.15 -0.11
CA ASP A 18 5.74 24.56 0.96
C ASP A 18 6.18 23.94 2.28
N PRO A 19 6.51 24.72 3.32
CA PRO A 19 6.92 24.17 4.62
C PRO A 19 5.79 23.44 5.35
N GLU A 20 4.54 23.70 4.98
CA GLU A 20 3.34 23.05 5.57
C GLU A 20 2.79 21.91 4.72
N ILE A 21 3.53 21.45 3.70
CA ILE A 21 3.04 20.44 2.76
C ILE A 21 2.63 19.13 3.45
N TYR A 22 3.35 18.74 4.50
CA TYR A 22 3.05 17.52 5.25
C TYR A 22 1.67 17.59 5.91
N ASP A 23 1.35 18.70 6.55
CA ASP A 23 0.04 18.91 7.17
C ASP A 23 -1.08 18.99 6.13
N LYS A 24 -0.83 19.64 5.00
CA LYS A 24 -1.78 19.73 3.89
C LYS A 24 -2.08 18.36 3.28
N LEU A 25 -1.06 17.56 3.04
CA LEU A 25 -1.21 16.19 2.55
C LEU A 25 -1.96 15.31 3.55
N THR A 26 -1.62 15.41 4.83
CA THR A 26 -2.30 14.68 5.90
C THR A 26 -3.79 15.01 5.94
N LYS A 27 -4.16 16.27 5.84
CA LYS A 27 -5.57 16.71 5.79
C LYS A 27 -6.30 16.23 4.54
N SER A 28 -5.59 15.99 3.46
CA SER A 28 -6.16 15.48 2.20
C SER A 28 -6.40 13.96 2.25
N ILE A 29 -5.75 13.24 3.16
CA ILE A 29 -5.92 11.80 3.31
C ILE A 29 -7.30 11.50 3.88
N ALA A 30 -8.11 10.77 3.11
CA ALA A 30 -9.45 10.37 3.52
C ALA A 30 -10.25 11.53 4.16
N SER A 31 -10.35 12.64 3.47
CA SER A 31 -10.96 13.89 3.97
C SER A 31 -12.42 13.73 4.43
N THR A 32 -13.11 12.71 3.95
CA THR A 32 -14.48 12.35 4.38
C THR A 32 -14.54 11.71 5.76
N ILE A 33 -13.40 11.26 6.30
CA ILE A 33 -13.31 10.66 7.63
C ILE A 33 -12.89 11.75 8.61
N TYR A 34 -13.72 12.01 9.61
CA TYR A 34 -13.44 13.00 10.65
C TYR A 34 -12.44 12.46 11.69
N GLY A 35 -11.49 13.28 12.07
CA GLY A 35 -10.49 12.92 13.08
C GLY A 35 -9.45 11.94 12.57
N HIS A 36 -8.90 11.14 13.48
CA HIS A 36 -7.87 10.13 13.21
C HIS A 36 -6.60 10.70 12.54
N ASP A 37 -6.13 11.85 13.02
CA ASP A 37 -4.99 12.55 12.42
C ASP A 37 -3.71 11.70 12.42
N ASP A 38 -3.48 10.92 13.46
CA ASP A 38 -2.32 10.02 13.55
C ASP A 38 -2.36 8.91 12.51
N ILE A 39 -3.54 8.34 12.25
CA ILE A 39 -3.74 7.34 11.20
C ILE A 39 -3.51 7.95 9.83
N LYS A 40 -4.02 9.15 9.59
CA LYS A 40 -3.81 9.88 8.34
C LYS A 40 -2.34 10.19 8.10
N LYS A 41 -1.60 10.58 9.13
CA LYS A 41 -0.14 10.79 9.07
C LYS A 41 0.60 9.51 8.76
N ALA A 42 0.24 8.40 9.38
CA ALA A 42 0.83 7.09 9.13
C ALA A 42 0.59 6.63 7.68
N ILE A 43 -0.60 6.81 7.15
CA ILE A 43 -0.94 6.49 5.76
C ILE A 43 -0.17 7.38 4.78
N CYS A 44 -0.02 8.66 5.07
CA CYS A 44 0.79 9.57 4.28
C CYS A 44 2.25 9.08 4.19
N CYS A 45 2.84 8.71 5.30
CA CYS A 45 4.19 8.14 5.34
C CYS A 45 4.29 6.82 4.57
N LEU A 46 3.29 5.95 4.66
CA LEU A 46 3.23 4.69 3.92
C LEU A 46 3.22 4.94 2.41
N LEU A 47 2.43 5.88 1.92
CA LEU A 47 2.30 6.18 0.50
C LEU A 47 3.60 6.73 -0.10
N PHE A 48 4.34 7.54 0.63
CA PHE A 48 5.63 8.05 0.19
C PHE A 48 6.78 7.05 0.42
N GLY A 49 6.67 6.22 1.45
CA GLY A 49 7.74 5.32 1.84
C GLY A 49 8.96 6.03 2.44
N GLY A 50 9.97 5.25 2.76
CA GLY A 50 11.26 5.72 3.23
C GLY A 50 12.36 5.54 2.18
N SER A 51 13.55 6.01 2.49
CA SER A 51 14.73 5.83 1.64
C SER A 51 15.42 4.50 1.94
N PRO A 52 15.54 3.59 0.96
CA PRO A 52 16.35 2.39 1.14
C PRO A 52 17.81 2.76 1.32
N LYS A 53 18.50 2.06 2.21
CA LYS A 53 19.93 2.29 2.49
C LYS A 53 20.73 1.04 2.15
N LYS A 54 21.89 1.25 1.53
CA LYS A 54 22.87 0.20 1.30
C LYS A 54 24.04 0.41 2.26
N LEU A 55 24.31 -0.59 3.07
CA LEU A 55 25.44 -0.57 4.01
C LEU A 55 26.75 -0.94 3.29
N PRO A 56 27.92 -0.55 3.86
CA PRO A 56 29.24 -0.87 3.26
C PRO A 56 29.51 -2.36 3.11
N ASP A 57 28.88 -3.21 3.94
CA ASP A 57 28.96 -4.67 3.89
C ASP A 57 28.11 -5.31 2.78
N GLY A 58 27.39 -4.49 2.00
CA GLY A 58 26.50 -4.93 0.92
C GLY A 58 25.06 -5.23 1.37
N MET A 59 24.76 -5.17 2.66
CA MET A 59 23.41 -5.34 3.18
C MET A 59 22.52 -4.17 2.76
N LYS A 60 21.29 -4.49 2.33
CA LYS A 60 20.31 -3.48 1.94
C LYS A 60 19.23 -3.36 3.02
N LEU A 61 19.04 -2.18 3.55
CA LEU A 61 17.93 -1.85 4.43
C LEU A 61 16.74 -1.37 3.60
N ARG A 62 15.58 -1.96 3.83
CA ARG A 62 14.33 -1.58 3.14
C ARG A 62 13.87 -0.20 3.60
N GLY A 63 13.33 0.57 2.66
CA GLY A 63 12.66 1.85 2.95
C GLY A 63 11.14 1.74 3.02
N ASP A 64 10.57 0.54 2.90
CA ASP A 64 9.13 0.34 2.90
C ASP A 64 8.54 0.54 4.29
N ILE A 65 7.44 1.28 4.36
CA ILE A 65 6.70 1.52 5.60
C ILE A 65 5.41 0.72 5.56
N ASN A 66 5.25 -0.17 6.55
CA ASN A 66 4.03 -0.96 6.70
C ASN A 66 3.22 -0.43 7.87
N VAL A 67 1.91 -0.42 7.73
CA VAL A 67 0.98 0.07 8.76
C VAL A 67 -0.02 -1.03 9.08
N LEU A 68 -0.17 -1.31 10.37
CA LEU A 68 -1.19 -2.22 10.90
C LEU A 68 -2.22 -1.41 11.70
N LEU A 69 -3.48 -1.46 11.29
CA LEU A 69 -4.58 -0.80 11.98
C LEU A 69 -5.32 -1.81 12.85
N LEU A 70 -5.28 -1.59 14.15
CA LEU A 70 -5.98 -2.39 15.15
C LEU A 70 -7.07 -1.56 15.82
N GLY A 71 -8.22 -2.15 16.04
CA GLY A 71 -9.34 -1.47 16.71
C GLY A 71 -10.68 -2.11 16.39
N ASP A 72 -11.72 -1.52 16.98
CA ASP A 72 -13.09 -1.96 16.79
C ASP A 72 -13.60 -1.73 15.36
N PRO A 73 -14.65 -2.46 14.91
CA PRO A 73 -15.22 -2.29 13.58
C PRO A 73 -15.70 -0.88 13.26
N SER A 74 -16.03 -0.09 14.29
CA SER A 74 -16.53 1.28 14.16
C SER A 74 -15.47 2.33 13.80
N VAL A 75 -14.19 1.98 13.72
CA VAL A 75 -13.07 2.93 13.57
C VAL A 75 -12.74 3.24 12.09
N ALA A 76 -13.63 2.93 11.18
CA ALA A 76 -13.46 3.24 9.74
C ALA A 76 -12.19 2.66 9.08
N LYS A 77 -11.61 1.58 9.60
CA LYS A 77 -10.41 0.94 9.07
C LYS A 77 -10.53 0.58 7.58
N SER A 78 -11.62 -0.05 7.20
CA SER A 78 -11.88 -0.45 5.82
C SER A 78 -11.98 0.76 4.87
N GLN A 79 -12.47 1.90 5.34
CA GLN A 79 -12.56 3.13 4.55
C GLN A 79 -11.17 3.71 4.28
N PHE A 80 -10.26 3.65 5.23
CA PHE A 80 -8.86 4.04 5.02
C PHE A 80 -8.18 3.14 3.98
N LEU A 81 -8.38 1.83 4.06
CA LEU A 81 -7.84 0.89 3.09
C LEU A 81 -8.37 1.14 1.67
N LYS A 82 -9.65 1.39 1.53
CA LYS A 82 -10.27 1.73 0.23
C LYS A 82 -9.77 3.07 -0.32
N PHE A 83 -9.51 4.03 0.55
CA PHE A 83 -8.89 5.28 0.14
C PHE A 83 -7.50 5.06 -0.44
N VAL A 84 -6.65 4.28 0.23
CA VAL A 84 -5.30 3.96 -0.23
C VAL A 84 -5.33 3.22 -1.56
N GLU A 85 -6.20 2.22 -1.71
CA GLU A 85 -6.38 1.50 -2.98
C GLU A 85 -6.68 2.44 -4.15
N ARG A 86 -7.53 3.42 -3.92
CA ARG A 86 -7.96 4.36 -4.95
C ARG A 86 -6.88 5.37 -5.32
N VAL A 87 -6.05 5.79 -4.37
CA VAL A 87 -5.05 6.85 -4.54
C VAL A 87 -3.70 6.32 -5.00
N ALA A 88 -3.27 5.17 -4.51
CA ALA A 88 -1.99 4.59 -4.87
C ALA A 88 -1.95 4.20 -6.36
N PRO A 89 -0.87 4.51 -7.10
CA PRO A 89 -0.75 4.17 -8.52
C PRO A 89 -0.83 2.68 -8.80
N ILE A 90 -0.23 1.88 -7.93
CA ILE A 90 -0.30 0.41 -7.94
C ILE A 90 -0.84 -0.04 -6.59
N ALA A 91 -2.03 -0.60 -6.58
CA ALA A 91 -2.66 -1.06 -5.35
C ALA A 91 -3.48 -2.31 -5.60
N VAL A 92 -3.47 -3.21 -4.63
CA VAL A 92 -4.31 -4.40 -4.57
C VAL A 92 -5.05 -4.42 -3.25
N TYR A 93 -6.36 -4.55 -3.31
CA TYR A 93 -7.22 -4.72 -2.13
C TYR A 93 -7.64 -6.18 -2.01
N THR A 94 -7.45 -6.75 -0.85
CA THR A 94 -7.86 -8.13 -0.55
C THR A 94 -8.43 -8.23 0.85
N SER A 95 -9.23 -9.27 1.09
CA SER A 95 -9.77 -9.57 2.41
C SER A 95 -9.13 -10.85 2.94
N GLY A 96 -8.70 -10.85 4.20
CA GLY A 96 -8.21 -12.03 4.89
C GLY A 96 -9.25 -13.14 4.99
N LYS A 97 -10.53 -12.81 5.01
CA LYS A 97 -11.63 -13.76 5.12
C LYS A 97 -11.71 -14.77 3.95
N GLY A 98 -11.25 -14.38 2.77
CA GLY A 98 -11.24 -15.24 1.57
C GLY A 98 -9.84 -15.61 1.08
N SER A 99 -8.80 -15.21 1.80
CA SER A 99 -7.41 -15.39 1.38
C SER A 99 -6.67 -16.37 2.29
N SER A 100 -5.73 -17.09 1.71
CA SER A 100 -4.73 -17.89 2.42
C SER A 100 -3.36 -17.23 2.32
N ALA A 101 -2.40 -17.72 3.09
CA ALA A 101 -1.01 -17.26 2.97
C ALA A 101 -0.47 -17.45 1.54
N ALA A 102 -0.80 -18.56 0.88
CA ALA A 102 -0.44 -18.80 -0.52
C ALA A 102 -1.12 -17.82 -1.48
N GLY A 103 -2.38 -17.45 -1.23
CA GLY A 103 -3.10 -16.45 -2.03
C GLY A 103 -2.50 -15.05 -1.92
N LEU A 104 -1.81 -14.73 -0.83
CA LEU A 104 -1.11 -13.46 -0.65
C LEU A 104 0.28 -13.45 -1.31
N THR A 105 0.99 -14.56 -1.29
CA THR A 105 2.38 -14.65 -1.75
C THR A 105 2.50 -15.24 -3.15
N ALA A 106 2.48 -16.55 -3.27
CA ALA A 106 2.53 -17.26 -4.52
C ALA A 106 1.94 -18.66 -4.37
N ALA A 107 1.33 -19.18 -5.41
CA ALA A 107 0.80 -20.53 -5.47
C ALA A 107 1.41 -21.28 -6.65
N VAL A 108 1.67 -22.57 -6.44
CA VAL A 108 2.04 -23.51 -7.52
C VAL A 108 0.77 -24.17 -8.02
N ILE A 109 0.41 -23.91 -9.26
CA ILE A 109 -0.76 -24.48 -9.90
C ILE A 109 -0.32 -25.39 -11.04
N LYS A 110 -1.07 -26.47 -11.25
CA LYS A 110 -0.85 -27.35 -12.39
C LYS A 110 -1.69 -26.90 -13.55
N ASP A 111 -1.05 -26.60 -14.67
CA ASP A 111 -1.75 -26.28 -15.90
C ASP A 111 -2.52 -27.51 -16.41
N GLY A 112 -3.83 -27.37 -16.56
CA GLY A 112 -4.70 -28.45 -17.01
C GLY A 112 -4.46 -28.88 -18.46
N ALA A 113 -3.88 -28.02 -19.27
CA ALA A 113 -3.62 -28.30 -20.68
C ALA A 113 -2.25 -28.95 -20.91
N THR A 114 -1.21 -28.45 -20.25
CA THR A 114 0.17 -28.93 -20.45
C THR A 114 0.61 -29.94 -19.39
N GLY A 115 -0.07 -29.97 -18.22
CA GLY A 115 0.32 -30.78 -17.08
C GLY A 115 1.54 -30.26 -16.34
N GLU A 116 2.12 -29.13 -16.75
CA GLU A 116 3.25 -28.50 -16.11
C GLU A 116 2.85 -27.70 -14.88
N PHE A 117 3.76 -27.56 -13.93
CA PHE A 117 3.55 -26.71 -12.76
C PHE A 117 3.97 -25.28 -13.08
N GLN A 118 3.06 -24.34 -12.82
CA GLN A 118 3.31 -22.90 -12.99
C GLN A 118 3.23 -22.20 -11.66
N LEU A 119 4.04 -21.15 -11.47
CA LEU A 119 4.00 -20.29 -10.32
C LEU A 119 3.07 -19.12 -10.61
N GLU A 120 1.99 -18.98 -9.82
CA GLU A 120 1.08 -17.85 -9.88
C GLU A 120 1.36 -16.88 -8.73
N GLY A 121 1.56 -15.60 -9.07
CA GLY A 121 1.77 -14.56 -8.07
C GLY A 121 0.48 -14.20 -7.33
N GLY A 122 0.55 -14.14 -5.99
CA GLY A 122 -0.55 -13.68 -5.16
C GLY A 122 -0.64 -12.15 -5.08
N ALA A 123 -1.50 -11.65 -4.19
CA ALA A 123 -1.78 -10.22 -4.06
C ALA A 123 -0.53 -9.38 -3.78
N MET A 124 0.41 -9.87 -2.96
CA MET A 124 1.65 -9.13 -2.67
C MET A 124 2.57 -9.03 -3.88
N VAL A 125 2.63 -10.05 -4.72
CA VAL A 125 3.41 -10.02 -5.96
C VAL A 125 2.81 -9.06 -6.97
N LEU A 126 1.47 -9.06 -7.10
CA LEU A 126 0.75 -8.13 -7.98
C LEU A 126 0.89 -6.67 -7.55
N ALA A 127 1.09 -6.44 -6.25
CA ALA A 127 1.28 -5.11 -5.68
C ALA A 127 2.76 -4.69 -5.59
N ASP A 128 3.68 -5.44 -6.18
CA ASP A 128 5.10 -5.09 -6.17
C ASP A 128 5.35 -3.69 -6.75
N GLY A 129 6.11 -2.88 -6.02
CA GLY A 129 6.29 -1.46 -6.32
C GLY A 129 5.10 -0.56 -5.96
N GLY A 130 4.09 -1.09 -5.29
CA GLY A 130 2.89 -0.38 -4.87
C GLY A 130 2.47 -0.72 -3.46
N VAL A 131 1.16 -0.76 -3.22
CA VAL A 131 0.56 -1.00 -1.91
C VAL A 131 -0.41 -2.17 -1.97
N VAL A 132 -0.32 -3.07 -1.00
CA VAL A 132 -1.35 -4.08 -0.75
C VAL A 132 -2.16 -3.70 0.48
N CYS A 133 -3.48 -3.67 0.34
CA CYS A 133 -4.41 -3.40 1.42
C CYS A 133 -5.12 -4.70 1.80
N ILE A 134 -4.86 -5.17 3.01
CA ILE A 134 -5.45 -6.42 3.52
C ILE A 134 -6.45 -6.07 4.61
N ASP A 135 -7.73 -6.23 4.33
CA ASP A 135 -8.79 -6.08 5.30
C ASP A 135 -9.06 -7.39 6.02
N GLU A 136 -9.57 -7.33 7.25
CA GLU A 136 -9.90 -8.50 8.06
C GLU A 136 -8.73 -9.51 8.15
N PHE A 137 -7.52 -9.00 8.39
CA PHE A 137 -6.29 -9.79 8.43
C PHE A 137 -6.34 -10.92 9.49
N ASP A 138 -7.02 -10.68 10.59
CA ASP A 138 -7.24 -11.63 11.68
C ASP A 138 -8.08 -12.85 11.29
N LYS A 139 -8.80 -12.78 10.18
CA LYS A 139 -9.67 -13.86 9.67
C LYS A 139 -9.02 -14.68 8.56
N MET A 140 -7.73 -14.50 8.33
CA MET A 140 -6.98 -15.27 7.36
C MET A 140 -6.86 -16.72 7.80
N ARG A 141 -7.04 -17.63 6.87
CA ARG A 141 -6.84 -19.06 7.12
C ARG A 141 -5.34 -19.38 7.07
N PRO A 142 -4.88 -20.30 7.94
CA PRO A 142 -3.49 -20.78 7.91
C PRO A 142 -3.14 -21.50 6.60
#